data_ceddee823d153f6fc7a511b9205804a1
#
_entry.id   ceddee823d153f6fc7a511b9205804a1
#
_cell.length_a   1.000
_cell.length_b   1.000
_cell.length_c   1.000
_cell.angle_alpha   90.00
_cell.angle_beta   90.00
_cell.angle_gamma   90.00
#
_symmetry.space_group_name_H-M   'P 1'
#
loop_
_entity.id
_entity.type
_entity.pdbx_description
1 polymer ?
#
loop_
_entity_poly.entity_id
_entity_poly.type
_entity_poly.pdbx_seq_one_letter_code
_entity_poly.pdbx_strand_id
1 'polypeptide(L)'
;YTPRLTMQKWIEEAPYTACVSSGKLKSLEDLKFKTPIYKEKEDHLFAIINGRMQVDGRLLVGGRQEVPWWNGKLRTSFLSKAKPHVTRFVPGREGLGLTDRIDSTVNYMVKNQILVLDHNYGLWYERRRDDHERVRRRDGDVWGPFYEQPFARSGKGTAWEGLSKYDLNRPNAWYWNRLKQFAEKGAEKGLLLFHENYFQHNILEAGAHWVDCPWRSANNINQTDMPEPVPFAGDKRIFVADMFYDISHPVRRELHRKYIRQCLDNFADDANVVQLISAEFTGPLHFVQFWLDVIGEWEKETGKKATVALSATKDVQDAILNDTQRAKLVDIIDIRYWHYKVDGLYAPEGGKNLAPRQHARKMKVGKVTFDEAYRAVSEYRKKFPEKAVTYYAQNYPDMAWAVF
;
A
#
# COMPACT_ATOMS: atom_id res chain seq x y z
N TYR A 1 -7.13 -2.39 -27.17
CA TYR A 1 -6.74 -1.18 -27.95
C TYR A 1 -7.66 -0.03 -27.55
N THR A 2 -7.10 1.00 -26.95
CA THR A 2 -7.85 2.21 -26.61
C THR A 2 -8.00 3.05 -27.88
N PRO A 3 -9.20 3.43 -28.27
CA PRO A 3 -9.37 4.33 -29.40
C PRO A 3 -8.58 5.62 -29.21
N ARG A 4 -7.94 6.11 -30.26
CA ARG A 4 -7.07 7.29 -30.22
C ARG A 4 -7.75 8.52 -29.58
N LEU A 5 -9.04 8.71 -29.87
CA LEU A 5 -9.82 9.80 -29.28
C LEU A 5 -10.03 9.64 -27.76
N THR A 6 -10.16 8.41 -27.28
CA THR A 6 -10.28 8.13 -25.86
C THR A 6 -8.96 8.38 -25.14
N MET A 7 -7.84 8.00 -25.76
CA MET A 7 -6.51 8.32 -25.26
C MET A 7 -6.29 9.82 -25.17
N GLN A 8 -6.67 10.56 -26.20
CA GLN A 8 -6.54 12.01 -26.22
C GLN A 8 -7.36 12.66 -25.11
N LYS A 9 -8.63 12.28 -24.97
CA LYS A 9 -9.48 12.79 -23.90
C LYS A 9 -8.91 12.49 -22.52
N TRP A 10 -8.43 11.27 -22.34
CA TRP A 10 -7.81 10.88 -21.07
C TRP A 10 -6.53 11.68 -20.77
N ILE A 11 -5.71 11.97 -21.77
CA ILE A 11 -4.54 12.82 -21.68
C ILE A 11 -4.92 14.22 -21.20
N GLU A 12 -5.99 14.77 -21.72
CA GLU A 12 -6.50 16.09 -21.35
C GLU A 12 -7.05 16.11 -19.92
N GLU A 13 -7.72 15.04 -19.51
CA GLU A 13 -8.33 14.92 -18.17
C GLU A 13 -7.34 14.49 -17.08
N ALA A 14 -6.21 13.87 -17.44
CA ALA A 14 -5.19 13.40 -16.52
C ALA A 14 -3.82 14.08 -16.78
N PRO A 15 -3.69 15.33 -16.41
CA PRO A 15 -2.54 16.17 -16.78
C PRO A 15 -1.19 15.67 -16.27
N TYR A 16 -1.19 14.75 -15.33
CA TYR A 16 0.05 14.19 -14.74
C TYR A 16 0.54 12.94 -15.42
N THR A 17 -0.13 12.50 -16.45
CA THR A 17 0.29 11.30 -17.16
C THR A 17 1.31 11.64 -18.21
N ALA A 18 2.45 10.97 -18.16
CA ALA A 18 3.39 10.98 -19.24
C ALA A 18 2.75 10.31 -20.47
N CYS A 19 2.30 11.12 -21.39
CA CYS A 19 1.67 10.63 -22.59
C CYS A 19 2.73 10.18 -23.58
N VAL A 20 2.66 8.94 -23.98
CA VAL A 20 3.33 8.48 -25.18
C VAL A 20 2.48 8.92 -26.37
N SER A 21 2.53 10.19 -26.71
CA SER A 21 1.97 10.66 -27.95
C SER A 21 3.08 10.68 -29.00
N SER A 22 2.88 10.00 -30.11
CA SER A 22 3.70 10.09 -31.32
C SER A 22 5.20 9.78 -31.17
N GLY A 23 5.58 8.89 -30.27
CA GLY A 23 6.99 8.45 -30.13
C GLY A 23 7.95 9.47 -29.52
N LYS A 24 7.48 10.63 -29.09
CA LYS A 24 8.26 11.61 -28.32
C LYS A 24 7.79 11.57 -26.88
N LEU A 25 8.57 10.91 -26.04
CA LEU A 25 8.48 11.10 -24.60
C LEU A 25 8.89 12.55 -24.30
N LYS A 26 7.95 13.36 -23.86
CA LYS A 26 8.33 14.57 -23.14
C LYS A 26 8.94 14.12 -21.81
N SER A 27 10.09 14.69 -21.47
CA SER A 27 10.67 14.52 -20.16
C SER A 27 9.61 14.89 -19.11
N LEU A 28 9.54 14.15 -18.00
CA LEU A 28 8.69 14.51 -16.86
C LEU A 28 9.06 15.91 -16.30
N GLU A 29 10.30 16.33 -16.51
CA GLU A 29 10.82 17.64 -16.16
C GLU A 29 10.19 18.78 -16.99
N ASP A 30 9.71 18.45 -18.21
CA ASP A 30 9.01 19.40 -19.06
C ASP A 30 7.53 19.57 -18.71
N LEU A 31 7.00 18.70 -17.85
CA LEU A 31 5.64 18.80 -17.34
C LEU A 31 5.60 19.86 -16.23
N LYS A 32 5.23 21.08 -16.58
CA LYS A 32 4.89 22.08 -15.56
C LYS A 32 3.62 21.65 -14.84
N PHE A 33 3.79 20.96 -13.73
CA PHE A 33 2.68 20.68 -12.83
C PHE A 33 2.17 22.03 -12.31
N LYS A 34 0.90 22.34 -12.54
CA LYS A 34 0.26 23.42 -11.81
C LYS A 34 0.15 22.94 -10.38
N THR A 35 1.04 23.41 -9.52
CA THR A 35 0.83 23.27 -8.08
C THR A 35 -0.51 23.93 -7.78
N PRO A 36 -1.49 23.21 -7.25
CA PRO A 36 -2.73 23.82 -6.85
C PRO A 36 -2.40 24.95 -5.88
N ILE A 37 -2.94 26.14 -6.13
CA ILE A 37 -2.85 27.24 -5.17
C ILE A 37 -3.84 26.85 -4.06
N TYR A 38 -3.34 26.23 -3.01
CA TYR A 38 -4.13 25.96 -1.83
C TYR A 38 -4.40 27.29 -1.13
N LYS A 39 -5.67 27.60 -0.91
CA LYS A 39 -6.04 28.59 0.10
C LYS A 39 -5.56 28.02 1.43
N GLU A 40 -5.02 28.88 2.30
CA GLU A 40 -4.79 28.51 3.70
C GLU A 40 -6.07 27.84 4.23
N LYS A 41 -5.97 26.56 4.54
CA LYS A 41 -7.05 25.78 5.10
C LYS A 41 -6.77 25.59 6.57
N GLU A 42 -7.82 25.63 7.34
CA GLU A 42 -7.77 25.05 8.67
C GLU A 42 -7.57 23.53 8.47
N ASP A 43 -6.32 23.11 8.47
CA ASP A 43 -5.99 21.70 8.39
C ASP A 43 -6.43 21.02 9.69
N HIS A 44 -7.18 19.95 9.56
CA HIS A 44 -7.51 19.11 10.71
C HIS A 44 -6.23 18.51 11.28
N LEU A 45 -5.92 18.84 12.51
CA LEU A 45 -4.69 18.43 13.16
C LEU A 45 -4.82 16.99 13.69
N PHE A 46 -4.15 16.07 13.02
CA PHE A 46 -3.98 14.71 13.53
C PHE A 46 -2.87 14.67 14.59
N ALA A 47 -3.14 13.98 15.70
CA ALA A 47 -2.16 13.76 16.75
C ALA A 47 -2.40 12.43 17.47
N ILE A 48 -1.36 11.91 18.11
CA ILE A 48 -1.45 10.81 19.06
C ILE A 48 -1.20 11.38 20.46
N ILE A 49 -2.24 11.37 21.29
CA ILE A 49 -2.21 11.96 22.63
C ILE A 49 -2.62 10.86 23.64
N ASN A 50 -1.76 10.60 24.60
CA ASN A 50 -1.98 9.56 25.62
C ASN A 50 -2.38 8.19 25.00
N GLY A 51 -1.66 7.78 23.95
CA GLY A 51 -1.90 6.52 23.26
C GLY A 51 -3.23 6.45 22.49
N ARG A 52 -3.80 7.59 22.14
CA ARG A 52 -5.05 7.67 21.38
C ARG A 52 -4.87 8.55 20.15
N MET A 53 -5.36 8.07 19.01
CA MET A 53 -5.41 8.82 17.77
C MET A 53 -6.54 9.87 17.85
N GLN A 54 -6.23 11.10 17.53
CA GLN A 54 -7.16 12.22 17.61
C GLN A 54 -7.03 13.10 16.37
N VAL A 55 -8.13 13.73 15.99
CA VAL A 55 -8.16 14.84 15.03
C VAL A 55 -8.87 16.00 15.69
N ASP A 56 -8.25 17.16 15.74
CA ASP A 56 -8.76 18.37 16.42
C ASP A 56 -9.14 18.12 17.90
N GLY A 57 -8.36 17.31 18.60
CA GLY A 57 -8.61 16.93 19.97
C GLY A 57 -9.78 15.95 20.19
N ARG A 58 -10.39 15.46 19.11
CA ARG A 58 -11.45 14.45 19.17
C ARG A 58 -10.89 13.07 18.87
N LEU A 59 -11.30 12.08 19.64
CA LEU A 59 -10.91 10.70 19.41
C LEU A 59 -11.38 10.21 18.03
N LEU A 60 -10.47 9.57 17.31
CA LEU A 60 -10.79 8.89 16.07
C LEU A 60 -11.42 7.53 16.38
N VAL A 61 -12.70 7.43 16.08
CA VAL A 61 -13.49 6.19 16.19
C VAL A 61 -14.18 5.96 14.86
N GLY A 62 -13.78 4.93 14.15
CA GLY A 62 -14.38 4.64 12.85
C GLY A 62 -13.68 3.50 12.12
N GLY A 63 -14.20 3.19 10.96
CA GLY A 63 -13.69 2.11 10.11
C GLY A 63 -12.44 2.49 9.33
N ARG A 64 -11.73 1.46 8.93
CA ARG A 64 -10.67 1.55 7.91
C ARG A 64 -11.05 0.66 6.72
N GLN A 65 -10.73 1.09 5.53
CA GLN A 65 -11.10 0.41 4.30
C GLN A 65 -10.05 0.61 3.22
N GLU A 66 -9.81 -0.43 2.45
CA GLU A 66 -9.09 -0.32 1.20
C GLU A 66 -9.98 0.34 0.15
N VAL A 67 -9.49 1.41 -0.46
CA VAL A 67 -10.10 2.03 -1.63
C VAL A 67 -9.20 1.73 -2.82
N PRO A 68 -9.69 1.03 -3.84
CA PRO A 68 -8.90 0.71 -5.01
C PRO A 68 -8.55 1.96 -5.80
N TRP A 69 -7.52 1.86 -6.65
CA TRP A 69 -7.26 2.87 -7.68
C TRP A 69 -8.48 3.10 -8.55
N TRP A 70 -9.24 2.08 -8.72
CA TRP A 70 -10.33 2.02 -9.61
C TRP A 70 -11.47 1.18 -9.04
N ASN A 71 -12.55 1.83 -8.73
CA ASN A 71 -13.77 1.16 -8.32
C ASN A 71 -14.78 1.11 -9.47
N GLY A 72 -14.35 0.70 -10.61
CA GLY A 72 -15.34 0.38 -11.60
C GLY A 72 -15.81 -1.06 -11.38
N LYS A 73 -17.08 -1.25 -11.31
CA LYS A 73 -17.70 -2.57 -11.35
C LYS A 73 -17.50 -3.16 -12.75
N LEU A 74 -16.24 -3.44 -13.12
CA LEU A 74 -15.96 -4.10 -14.38
C LEU A 74 -16.53 -5.48 -14.35
N ARG A 75 -17.55 -5.62 -15.12
CA ARG A 75 -18.22 -6.87 -15.37
C ARG A 75 -17.88 -7.35 -16.77
N THR A 76 -18.24 -8.56 -17.06
CA THR A 76 -17.94 -9.25 -18.32
C THR A 76 -18.24 -8.39 -19.56
N SER A 77 -19.24 -7.53 -19.53
CA SER A 77 -19.59 -6.62 -20.63
C SER A 77 -18.51 -5.58 -20.94
N PHE A 78 -17.66 -5.22 -19.98
CA PHE A 78 -16.55 -4.30 -20.20
C PHE A 78 -15.28 -5.00 -20.68
N LEU A 79 -15.15 -6.29 -20.41
CA LEU A 79 -14.00 -7.07 -20.82
C LEU A 79 -13.77 -7.00 -22.33
N SER A 80 -14.85 -7.06 -23.10
CA SER A 80 -14.76 -6.98 -24.57
C SER A 80 -14.35 -5.60 -25.08
N LYS A 81 -14.64 -4.54 -24.34
CA LYS A 81 -14.34 -3.16 -24.74
C LYS A 81 -12.92 -2.71 -24.40
N ALA A 82 -12.32 -3.32 -23.41
CA ALA A 82 -11.00 -2.93 -22.91
C ALA A 82 -9.89 -3.88 -23.38
N LYS A 83 -10.20 -4.86 -24.20
CA LYS A 83 -9.20 -5.75 -24.81
C LYS A 83 -8.36 -5.05 -25.88
N PRO A 84 -7.17 -5.54 -26.05
CA PRO A 84 -6.34 -6.40 -25.21
C PRO A 84 -5.45 -5.58 -24.29
N HIS A 85 -5.54 -4.29 -24.36
CA HIS A 85 -4.59 -3.38 -23.76
C HIS A 85 -5.14 -2.74 -22.50
N VAL A 86 -4.22 -2.47 -21.70
CA VAL A 86 -4.36 -1.73 -20.53
C VAL A 86 -4.68 -0.32 -20.82
N THR A 87 -5.68 0.11 -20.18
CA THR A 87 -6.02 1.51 -20.17
C THR A 87 -6.35 1.92 -18.73
N ARG A 88 -5.87 3.06 -18.34
CA ARG A 88 -6.26 3.71 -17.11
C ARG A 88 -7.70 4.23 -17.18
N PHE A 89 -8.16 4.40 -18.38
CA PHE A 89 -9.45 4.98 -18.67
C PHE A 89 -10.29 4.02 -19.50
N VAL A 90 -11.47 3.71 -18.99
CA VAL A 90 -12.50 2.98 -19.70
C VAL A 90 -13.71 3.91 -19.81
N PRO A 91 -14.12 4.32 -21.03
CA PRO A 91 -15.25 5.23 -21.22
C PRO A 91 -16.54 4.68 -20.61
N GLY A 92 -17.32 5.55 -20.00
CA GLY A 92 -18.58 5.18 -19.36
C GLY A 92 -18.43 4.37 -18.08
N ARG A 93 -17.22 4.32 -17.53
CA ARG A 93 -16.94 3.71 -16.24
C ARG A 93 -17.02 4.75 -15.15
N GLU A 94 -17.84 4.48 -14.18
CA GLU A 94 -17.99 5.30 -12.98
C GLU A 94 -17.75 4.45 -11.74
N GLY A 95 -17.27 5.07 -10.69
CA GLY A 95 -17.05 4.39 -9.44
C GLY A 95 -16.30 5.23 -8.43
N LEU A 96 -16.02 4.63 -7.29
CA LEU A 96 -15.27 5.24 -6.21
C LEU A 96 -13.87 4.64 -6.17
N GLY A 97 -12.89 5.39 -6.64
CA GLY A 97 -11.51 4.98 -6.63
C GLY A 97 -10.58 6.17 -6.72
N LEU A 98 -9.30 5.95 -6.47
CA LEU A 98 -8.30 7.03 -6.50
C LEU A 98 -8.03 7.58 -7.89
N THR A 99 -8.41 6.84 -8.94
CA THR A 99 -8.30 7.25 -10.33
C THR A 99 -9.57 7.89 -10.89
N ASP A 100 -10.65 7.80 -10.14
CA ASP A 100 -11.93 8.42 -10.48
C ASP A 100 -12.00 9.84 -9.89
N ARG A 101 -13.06 10.15 -9.19
CA ARG A 101 -13.23 11.44 -8.51
C ARG A 101 -12.79 11.32 -7.06
N ILE A 102 -11.66 11.88 -6.71
CA ILE A 102 -11.15 11.87 -5.32
C ILE A 102 -12.18 12.48 -4.36
N ASP A 103 -12.80 13.60 -4.72
CA ASP A 103 -13.82 14.22 -3.88
C ASP A 103 -15.01 13.29 -3.61
N SER A 104 -15.42 12.50 -4.60
CA SER A 104 -16.48 11.49 -4.40
C SER A 104 -16.04 10.37 -3.46
N THR A 105 -14.79 9.94 -3.57
CA THR A 105 -14.21 8.93 -2.68
C THR A 105 -14.14 9.43 -1.25
N VAL A 106 -13.63 10.64 -1.04
CA VAL A 106 -13.54 11.29 0.27
C VAL A 106 -14.93 11.48 0.89
N ASN A 107 -15.89 12.01 0.13
CA ASN A 107 -17.27 12.19 0.60
C ASN A 107 -17.95 10.86 0.95
N TYR A 108 -17.70 9.81 0.17
CA TYR A 108 -18.17 8.46 0.48
C TYR A 108 -17.60 7.96 1.81
N MET A 109 -16.30 8.13 2.04
CA MET A 109 -15.66 7.74 3.29
C MET A 109 -16.27 8.46 4.48
N VAL A 110 -16.41 9.78 4.41
CA VAL A 110 -17.05 10.58 5.46
C VAL A 110 -18.47 10.12 5.73
N LYS A 111 -19.29 9.95 4.68
CA LYS A 111 -20.68 9.50 4.81
C LYS A 111 -20.81 8.14 5.48
N ASN A 112 -19.85 7.25 5.25
CA ASN A 112 -19.90 5.88 5.80
C ASN A 112 -19.03 5.69 7.05
N GLN A 113 -18.56 6.79 7.67
CA GLN A 113 -17.72 6.76 8.87
C GLN A 113 -16.44 5.92 8.69
N ILE A 114 -15.89 5.93 7.49
CA ILE A 114 -14.61 5.34 7.17
C ILE A 114 -13.57 6.43 7.39
N LEU A 115 -12.77 6.31 8.43
CA LEU A 115 -11.78 7.33 8.80
C LEU A 115 -10.41 7.09 8.21
N VAL A 116 -10.11 5.85 7.86
CA VAL A 116 -8.79 5.43 7.40
C VAL A 116 -8.90 4.75 6.04
N LEU A 117 -8.15 5.24 5.08
CA LEU A 117 -7.85 4.54 3.86
C LEU A 117 -6.58 3.70 4.05
N ASP A 118 -6.71 2.39 3.90
CA ASP A 118 -5.56 1.49 3.73
C ASP A 118 -5.19 1.45 2.24
N HIS A 119 -3.99 1.87 1.89
CA HIS A 119 -3.53 1.88 0.51
C HIS A 119 -2.16 1.25 0.34
N ASN A 120 -2.03 0.43 -0.68
CA ASN A 120 -0.77 -0.11 -1.17
C ASN A 120 -0.74 -0.14 -2.70
N TYR A 121 0.42 -0.25 -3.31
CA TYR A 121 0.55 -0.25 -4.77
C TYR A 121 0.01 -1.52 -5.44
N GLY A 122 -0.29 -2.54 -4.69
CA GLY A 122 -0.90 -3.77 -5.18
C GLY A 122 -2.42 -3.72 -5.21
N LEU A 123 -3.04 -2.63 -4.75
CA LEU A 123 -4.48 -2.44 -4.86
C LEU A 123 -4.88 -2.26 -6.32
N TRP A 124 -5.40 -3.29 -6.87
CA TRP A 124 -5.97 -3.33 -8.21
C TRP A 124 -7.38 -3.85 -8.15
N TYR A 125 -8.12 -3.56 -9.16
CA TYR A 125 -9.48 -4.00 -9.26
C TYR A 125 -9.71 -4.83 -10.52
N GLU A 126 -10.42 -5.91 -10.32
CA GLU A 126 -10.87 -6.78 -11.38
C GLU A 126 -9.80 -7.17 -12.40
N ARG A 127 -8.64 -7.55 -11.91
CA ARG A 127 -7.76 -8.34 -12.73
C ARG A 127 -8.49 -9.60 -13.15
N ARG A 128 -8.39 -9.92 -14.40
CA ARG A 128 -8.91 -11.19 -14.88
C ARG A 128 -7.99 -12.34 -14.49
N ARG A 129 -7.93 -12.53 -13.21
CA ARG A 129 -7.30 -13.67 -12.60
C ARG A 129 -7.89 -13.88 -11.23
N ASP A 130 -7.90 -15.12 -10.83
CA ASP A 130 -8.09 -15.49 -9.46
C ASP A 130 -6.79 -15.17 -8.69
N ASP A 131 -6.87 -14.62 -7.52
CA ASP A 131 -5.72 -14.46 -6.62
C ASP A 131 -5.06 -15.80 -6.29
N HIS A 132 -5.78 -16.89 -6.48
CA HIS A 132 -5.31 -18.25 -6.32
C HIS A 132 -4.81 -18.89 -7.62
N GLU A 133 -4.91 -18.21 -8.75
CA GLU A 133 -4.29 -18.70 -9.98
C GLU A 133 -2.78 -18.73 -9.84
N ARG A 134 -2.22 -19.91 -10.05
CA ARG A 134 -0.79 -20.13 -9.95
C ARG A 134 -0.02 -19.66 -11.16
N VAL A 135 -0.71 -19.51 -12.29
CA VAL A 135 -0.14 -19.03 -13.54
C VAL A 135 -1.06 -18.00 -14.13
N ARG A 136 -0.52 -16.81 -14.34
CA ARG A 136 -1.23 -15.76 -15.04
C ARG A 136 -1.04 -15.91 -16.54
N ARG A 137 -2.14 -15.89 -17.28
CA ARG A 137 -2.06 -15.91 -18.74
C ARG A 137 -1.70 -14.55 -19.27
N ARG A 138 -0.75 -14.53 -20.19
CA ARG A 138 -0.29 -13.30 -20.83
C ARG A 138 -1.37 -12.63 -21.70
N ASP A 139 -2.26 -13.42 -22.24
CA ASP A 139 -3.43 -12.98 -23.03
C ASP A 139 -4.64 -12.63 -22.16
N GLY A 140 -4.53 -12.77 -20.84
CA GLY A 140 -5.56 -12.38 -19.91
C GLY A 140 -5.75 -10.87 -19.88
N ASP A 141 -6.99 -10.42 -19.77
CA ASP A 141 -7.29 -9.00 -19.64
C ASP A 141 -6.70 -8.45 -18.34
N VAL A 142 -6.04 -7.33 -18.46
CA VAL A 142 -5.52 -6.56 -17.34
C VAL A 142 -6.08 -5.15 -17.44
N TRP A 143 -6.59 -4.69 -16.31
CA TRP A 143 -7.31 -3.44 -16.26
C TRP A 143 -6.43 -2.34 -15.68
N GLY A 144 -6.47 -1.18 -16.30
CA GLY A 144 -5.91 0.01 -15.69
C GLY A 144 -6.68 0.37 -14.42
N PRO A 145 -6.06 1.06 -13.47
CA PRO A 145 -4.71 1.61 -13.56
C PRO A 145 -3.63 0.67 -13.07
N PHE A 146 -3.82 -0.62 -13.21
CA PHE A 146 -2.91 -1.64 -12.71
C PHE A 146 -1.45 -1.47 -13.17
N TYR A 147 -1.24 -0.86 -14.34
CA TYR A 147 0.08 -0.55 -14.86
C TYR A 147 0.70 0.70 -14.23
N GLU A 148 -0.08 1.42 -13.45
CA GLU A 148 0.44 2.53 -12.68
C GLU A 148 0.94 2.01 -11.34
N GLN A 149 2.22 1.79 -11.34
CA GLN A 149 2.98 1.40 -10.18
C GLN A 149 3.76 2.60 -9.65
N PRO A 150 4.33 2.54 -8.45
CA PRO A 150 5.11 3.64 -7.89
C PRO A 150 6.36 4.02 -8.71
N PHE A 151 6.75 3.19 -9.65
CA PHE A 151 7.94 3.36 -10.48
C PHE A 151 7.58 3.79 -11.90
N ALA A 152 8.40 4.67 -12.49
CA ALA A 152 8.21 5.13 -13.85
C ALA A 152 8.63 4.06 -14.88
N ARG A 153 8.03 4.13 -16.04
CA ARG A 153 8.49 3.34 -17.20
C ARG A 153 9.76 3.93 -17.77
N SER A 154 10.73 3.07 -18.07
CA SER A 154 12.06 3.50 -18.57
C SER A 154 12.07 3.90 -20.05
N GLY A 155 11.08 3.50 -20.82
CA GLY A 155 11.11 3.58 -22.30
C GLY A 155 12.01 2.53 -22.95
N LYS A 156 12.63 1.61 -22.20
CA LYS A 156 13.58 0.60 -22.68
C LYS A 156 13.04 -0.80 -22.48
N GLY A 157 13.35 -1.68 -23.40
CA GLY A 157 12.99 -3.11 -23.35
C GLY A 157 11.48 -3.33 -23.25
N THR A 158 11.09 -4.58 -23.02
CA THR A 158 9.69 -4.98 -22.92
C THR A 158 9.51 -5.78 -21.64
N ALA A 159 8.60 -5.34 -20.79
CA ALA A 159 8.18 -6.05 -19.58
C ALA A 159 7.18 -7.15 -19.95
N TRP A 160 6.81 -7.96 -18.98
CA TRP A 160 5.93 -9.13 -19.19
C TRP A 160 4.59 -8.77 -19.85
N GLU A 161 4.01 -7.63 -19.49
CA GLU A 161 2.72 -7.16 -20.01
C GLU A 161 2.81 -6.44 -21.37
N GLY A 162 4.01 -6.34 -21.96
CA GLY A 162 4.21 -5.76 -23.28
C GLY A 162 4.55 -4.27 -23.29
N LEU A 163 4.56 -3.61 -22.13
CA LEU A 163 5.01 -2.20 -21.99
C LEU A 163 6.53 -2.13 -21.75
N SER A 164 7.10 -0.93 -21.83
CA SER A 164 8.51 -0.76 -21.50
C SER A 164 8.78 -1.13 -20.03
N LYS A 165 9.99 -1.62 -19.76
CA LYS A 165 10.40 -1.99 -18.40
C LYS A 165 10.37 -0.79 -17.46
N TYR A 166 10.18 -1.07 -16.17
CA TYR A 166 10.28 -0.06 -15.12
C TYR A 166 11.71 0.38 -14.88
N ASP A 167 11.88 1.60 -14.45
CA ASP A 167 13.08 2.08 -13.78
C ASP A 167 12.79 2.30 -12.30
N LEU A 168 13.30 1.41 -11.45
CA LEU A 168 13.05 1.45 -10.02
C LEU A 168 13.77 2.63 -9.31
N ASN A 169 14.65 3.33 -10.00
CA ASN A 169 15.25 4.56 -9.51
C ASN A 169 14.41 5.82 -9.78
N ARG A 170 13.33 5.68 -10.55
CA ARG A 170 12.51 6.82 -10.96
C ARG A 170 11.07 6.66 -10.46
N PRO A 171 10.59 7.58 -9.62
CA PRO A 171 9.21 7.58 -9.19
C PRO A 171 8.25 7.87 -10.34
N ASN A 172 7.07 7.26 -10.31
CA ASN A 172 5.98 7.57 -11.24
C ASN A 172 5.23 8.79 -10.70
N ALA A 173 5.48 9.96 -11.30
CA ALA A 173 4.91 11.22 -10.85
C ALA A 173 3.37 11.19 -10.78
N TRP A 174 2.70 10.53 -11.73
CA TRP A 174 1.24 10.41 -11.69
C TRP A 174 0.75 9.64 -10.45
N TYR A 175 1.38 8.50 -10.16
CA TYR A 175 1.03 7.66 -9.00
C TYR A 175 1.17 8.45 -7.70
N TRP A 176 2.33 9.07 -7.49
CA TRP A 176 2.65 9.77 -6.26
C TRP A 176 1.81 11.04 -6.08
N ASN A 177 1.64 11.83 -7.14
CA ASN A 177 0.77 13.00 -7.10
C ASN A 177 -0.69 12.64 -6.81
N ARG A 178 -1.18 11.53 -7.35
CA ARG A 178 -2.56 11.11 -7.12
C ARG A 178 -2.81 10.70 -5.67
N LEU A 179 -1.86 9.98 -5.06
CA LEU A 179 -1.91 9.66 -3.64
C LEU A 179 -1.81 10.92 -2.77
N LYS A 180 -0.93 11.86 -3.13
CA LYS A 180 -0.81 13.12 -2.42
C LYS A 180 -2.12 13.91 -2.46
N GLN A 181 -2.74 14.05 -3.63
CA GLN A 181 -4.06 14.68 -3.76
C GLN A 181 -5.11 14.03 -2.86
N PHE A 182 -5.08 12.69 -2.74
CA PHE A 182 -5.98 12.02 -1.82
C PHE A 182 -5.67 12.38 -0.35
N ALA A 183 -4.40 12.35 0.05
CA ALA A 183 -4.00 12.69 1.41
C ALA A 183 -4.45 14.11 1.79
N GLU A 184 -4.19 15.08 0.91
CA GLU A 184 -4.59 16.48 1.08
C GLU A 184 -6.12 16.64 1.17
N LYS A 185 -6.86 16.01 0.26
CA LYS A 185 -8.33 16.03 0.29
C LYS A 185 -8.91 15.28 1.49
N GLY A 186 -8.25 14.23 1.92
CA GLY A 186 -8.59 13.51 3.13
C GLY A 186 -8.38 14.36 4.38
N ALA A 187 -7.25 15.06 4.48
CA ALA A 187 -6.93 15.96 5.58
C ALA A 187 -8.03 17.03 5.78
N GLU A 188 -8.54 17.62 4.68
CA GLU A 188 -9.66 18.58 4.72
C GLU A 188 -10.92 18.03 5.42
N LYS A 189 -11.02 16.75 5.58
CA LYS A 189 -12.18 16.05 6.18
C LYS A 189 -11.82 15.23 7.40
N GLY A 190 -10.61 15.38 7.94
CA GLY A 190 -10.13 14.64 9.09
C GLY A 190 -9.92 13.16 8.82
N LEU A 191 -9.67 12.76 7.58
CA LEU A 191 -9.39 11.39 7.18
C LEU A 191 -7.89 11.10 7.20
N LEU A 192 -7.53 9.86 7.47
CA LEU A 192 -6.16 9.38 7.46
C LEU A 192 -5.89 8.47 6.25
N LEU A 193 -4.66 8.54 5.76
CA LEU A 193 -4.10 7.59 4.82
C LEU A 193 -3.11 6.67 5.57
N PHE A 194 -3.42 5.39 5.64
CA PHE A 194 -2.46 4.36 6.02
C PHE A 194 -1.75 3.88 4.76
N HIS A 195 -0.55 4.42 4.56
CA HIS A 195 0.26 4.15 3.38
C HIS A 195 1.13 2.92 3.61
N GLU A 196 0.67 1.78 3.13
CA GLU A 196 1.39 0.52 3.15
C GLU A 196 2.44 0.54 2.02
N ASN A 197 3.71 0.70 2.36
CA ASN A 197 4.79 0.93 1.38
C ASN A 197 4.90 -0.22 0.36
N TYR A 198 4.74 -1.47 0.83
CA TYR A 198 4.82 -2.65 -0.01
C TYR A 198 3.50 -3.42 -0.04
N PHE A 199 3.45 -4.43 -0.89
CA PHE A 199 2.37 -5.40 -0.95
C PHE A 199 2.95 -6.81 -1.01
N GLN A 200 2.93 -7.51 0.11
CA GLN A 200 3.57 -8.82 0.25
C GLN A 200 2.98 -9.88 -0.70
N HIS A 201 1.70 -9.80 -1.03
CA HIS A 201 1.09 -10.71 -2.00
C HIS A 201 1.79 -10.70 -3.35
N ASN A 202 2.38 -9.58 -3.77
CA ASN A 202 3.09 -9.51 -5.04
C ASN A 202 4.29 -10.45 -5.09
N ILE A 203 4.90 -10.73 -3.96
CA ILE A 203 6.09 -11.59 -3.86
C ILE A 203 5.77 -13.00 -3.38
N LEU A 204 4.57 -13.24 -2.83
CA LEU A 204 4.15 -14.57 -2.39
C LEU A 204 3.46 -15.36 -3.49
N GLU A 205 2.65 -14.71 -4.28
CA GLU A 205 1.90 -15.31 -5.37
C GLU A 205 2.73 -15.30 -6.66
N ALA A 206 3.88 -15.97 -6.64
CA ALA A 206 4.91 -15.86 -7.68
C ALA A 206 4.38 -16.07 -9.10
N GLY A 207 3.49 -17.01 -9.32
CA GLY A 207 2.90 -17.28 -10.62
C GLY A 207 1.81 -16.29 -11.05
N ALA A 208 1.14 -15.64 -10.09
CA ALA A 208 -0.01 -14.79 -10.36
C ALA A 208 0.27 -13.31 -10.12
N HIS A 209 0.88 -12.96 -9.01
CA HIS A 209 1.12 -11.58 -8.62
C HIS A 209 2.54 -11.08 -8.94
N TRP A 210 3.50 -11.99 -8.87
CA TRP A 210 4.89 -11.63 -9.15
C TRP A 210 5.18 -11.40 -10.63
N VAL A 211 4.44 -12.06 -11.50
CA VAL A 211 4.76 -12.10 -12.93
C VAL A 211 4.89 -10.71 -13.57
N ASP A 212 4.10 -9.74 -13.14
CA ASP A 212 4.15 -8.36 -13.60
C ASP A 212 4.61 -7.36 -12.53
N CYS A 213 5.10 -7.86 -11.40
CA CYS A 213 5.66 -7.02 -10.35
C CYS A 213 6.85 -6.20 -10.89
N PRO A 214 6.94 -4.91 -10.59
CA PRO A 214 8.08 -4.07 -11.02
C PRO A 214 9.44 -4.60 -10.56
N TRP A 215 9.51 -5.23 -9.41
CA TRP A 215 10.76 -5.76 -8.85
C TRP A 215 11.29 -7.02 -9.55
N ARG A 216 10.46 -7.69 -10.35
CA ARG A 216 10.90 -8.84 -11.14
C ARG A 216 11.92 -8.40 -12.18
N SER A 217 13.05 -9.14 -12.32
CA SER A 217 14.16 -8.79 -13.23
C SER A 217 13.71 -8.62 -14.68
N ALA A 218 12.76 -9.42 -15.15
CA ALA A 218 12.19 -9.27 -16.49
C ALA A 218 11.45 -7.95 -16.69
N ASN A 219 10.96 -7.31 -15.63
CA ASN A 219 10.09 -6.13 -15.69
C ASN A 219 10.80 -4.81 -15.43
N ASN A 220 12.07 -4.82 -15.02
CA ASN A 220 12.85 -3.61 -14.74
C ASN A 220 14.20 -3.60 -15.44
N ILE A 221 14.85 -2.44 -15.41
CA ILE A 221 16.19 -2.24 -15.99
C ILE A 221 17.30 -2.22 -14.93
N ASN A 222 16.99 -2.52 -13.67
CA ASN A 222 17.83 -2.20 -12.50
C ASN A 222 18.65 -3.37 -11.97
N GLN A 223 18.70 -4.49 -12.67
CA GLN A 223 19.51 -5.66 -12.28
C GLN A 223 19.20 -6.15 -10.84
N THR A 224 17.93 -6.41 -10.58
CA THR A 224 17.49 -6.85 -9.25
C THR A 224 17.90 -8.27 -8.89
N ASP A 225 18.43 -9.04 -9.86
CA ASP A 225 18.86 -10.43 -9.73
C ASP A 225 17.80 -11.36 -9.11
N MET A 226 16.53 -11.05 -9.41
CA MET A 226 15.45 -11.95 -9.10
C MET A 226 15.40 -13.11 -10.10
N PRO A 227 14.99 -14.30 -9.67
CA PRO A 227 15.07 -15.50 -10.51
C PRO A 227 14.20 -15.41 -11.75
N GLU A 228 14.75 -15.90 -12.87
CA GLU A 228 14.06 -16.06 -14.14
C GLU A 228 14.36 -17.45 -14.75
N PRO A 229 13.38 -18.14 -15.30
CA PRO A 229 11.94 -17.84 -15.27
C PRO A 229 11.39 -17.87 -13.86
N VAL A 230 10.24 -17.22 -13.65
CA VAL A 230 9.58 -17.21 -12.34
C VAL A 230 9.25 -18.66 -11.94
N PRO A 231 9.71 -19.11 -10.77
CA PRO A 231 9.37 -20.44 -10.31
C PRO A 231 7.86 -20.56 -10.11
N PHE A 232 7.33 -21.73 -10.39
CA PHE A 232 5.92 -21.98 -10.13
C PHE A 232 5.60 -21.79 -8.65
N ALA A 233 4.49 -21.13 -8.35
CA ALA A 233 4.17 -20.68 -7.00
C ALA A 233 4.14 -21.80 -5.97
N GLY A 234 3.30 -22.79 -6.08
CA GLY A 234 3.21 -23.92 -5.16
C GLY A 234 3.84 -23.70 -3.79
N ASP A 235 4.62 -24.64 -3.34
CA ASP A 235 5.36 -24.59 -2.08
C ASP A 235 6.60 -23.66 -2.11
N LYS A 236 6.90 -23.08 -3.27
CA LYS A 236 8.08 -22.22 -3.49
C LYS A 236 7.78 -20.73 -3.39
N ARG A 237 6.64 -20.34 -2.85
CA ARG A 237 6.29 -18.93 -2.62
C ARG A 237 7.33 -18.19 -1.81
N ILE A 238 7.87 -18.82 -0.78
CA ILE A 238 8.85 -18.25 0.14
C ILE A 238 10.13 -17.84 -0.58
N PHE A 239 10.53 -18.57 -1.62
CA PHE A 239 11.79 -18.33 -2.30
C PHE A 239 11.94 -16.90 -2.87
N VAL A 240 10.90 -16.36 -3.51
CA VAL A 240 10.91 -14.98 -4.02
C VAL A 240 10.89 -13.98 -2.88
N ALA A 241 10.12 -14.26 -1.82
CA ALA A 241 10.02 -13.40 -0.67
C ALA A 241 11.34 -13.32 0.11
N ASP A 242 12.02 -14.44 0.30
CA ASP A 242 13.34 -14.47 0.95
C ASP A 242 14.33 -13.58 0.19
N MET A 243 14.36 -13.69 -1.14
CA MET A 243 15.22 -12.85 -1.97
C MET A 243 14.80 -11.37 -1.95
N PHE A 244 13.51 -11.10 -1.94
CA PHE A 244 13.01 -9.73 -1.89
C PHE A 244 13.40 -9.03 -0.58
N TYR A 245 13.31 -9.74 0.54
CA TYR A 245 13.68 -9.21 1.84
C TYR A 245 15.18 -9.27 2.14
N ASP A 246 15.97 -9.87 1.26
CA ASP A 246 17.43 -9.94 1.44
C ASP A 246 18.09 -8.59 1.14
N ILE A 247 18.37 -7.85 2.21
CA ILE A 247 19.07 -6.56 2.18
C ILE A 247 20.60 -6.70 2.17
N SER A 248 21.14 -7.90 2.14
CA SER A 248 22.59 -8.11 1.93
C SER A 248 22.98 -7.86 0.48
N HIS A 249 22.04 -8.02 -0.45
CA HIS A 249 22.25 -7.74 -1.87
C HIS A 249 22.31 -6.21 -2.12
N PRO A 250 23.45 -5.67 -2.57
CA PRO A 250 23.70 -4.22 -2.58
C PRO A 250 22.70 -3.44 -3.45
N VAL A 251 22.37 -3.97 -4.65
CA VAL A 251 21.44 -3.31 -5.56
C VAL A 251 20.03 -3.27 -4.96
N ARG A 252 19.53 -4.40 -4.46
CA ARG A 252 18.19 -4.46 -3.85
C ARG A 252 18.11 -3.56 -2.62
N ARG A 253 19.12 -3.59 -1.76
CA ARG A 253 19.21 -2.72 -0.58
C ARG A 253 19.07 -1.25 -0.94
N GLU A 254 19.83 -0.79 -1.94
CA GLU A 254 19.79 0.60 -2.38
C GLU A 254 18.46 0.98 -3.01
N LEU A 255 17.86 0.10 -3.81
CA LEU A 255 16.54 0.32 -4.39
C LEU A 255 15.46 0.38 -3.31
N HIS A 256 15.51 -0.49 -2.31
CA HIS A 256 14.61 -0.42 -1.16
C HIS A 256 14.76 0.88 -0.39
N ARG A 257 16.01 1.30 -0.12
CA ARG A 257 16.30 2.56 0.56
C ARG A 257 15.69 3.75 -0.19
N LYS A 258 15.92 3.84 -1.50
CA LYS A 258 15.36 4.91 -2.33
C LYS A 258 13.83 4.89 -2.33
N TYR A 259 13.25 3.71 -2.43
CA TYR A 259 11.79 3.56 -2.45
C TYR A 259 11.16 3.96 -1.11
N ILE A 260 11.72 3.54 0.01
CA ILE A 260 11.25 3.94 1.34
C ILE A 260 11.34 5.47 1.50
N ARG A 261 12.45 6.06 1.10
CA ARG A 261 12.60 7.52 1.12
C ARG A 261 11.59 8.23 0.23
N GLN A 262 11.29 7.71 -0.96
CA GLN A 262 10.22 8.24 -1.81
C GLN A 262 8.85 8.19 -1.13
N CYS A 263 8.55 7.13 -0.38
CA CYS A 263 7.33 7.06 0.42
C CYS A 263 7.26 8.17 1.47
N LEU A 264 8.39 8.49 2.09
CA LEU A 264 8.48 9.55 3.11
C LEU A 264 8.44 10.95 2.49
N ASP A 265 9.24 11.17 1.45
CA ASP A 265 9.34 12.48 0.78
C ASP A 265 8.01 12.91 0.18
N ASN A 266 7.23 11.97 -0.37
CA ASN A 266 5.94 12.29 -0.98
C ASN A 266 4.94 12.89 0.02
N PHE A 267 5.04 12.50 1.28
CA PHE A 267 4.09 12.87 2.33
C PHE A 267 4.77 13.63 3.49
N ALA A 268 5.90 14.22 3.23
CA ALA A 268 6.73 14.85 4.26
C ALA A 268 6.04 16.00 5.02
N ASP A 269 4.99 16.58 4.42
CA ASP A 269 4.19 17.68 4.99
C ASP A 269 2.73 17.28 5.26
N ASP A 270 2.39 16.00 5.10
CA ASP A 270 1.02 15.49 5.26
C ASP A 270 0.88 14.75 6.61
N ALA A 271 0.54 15.49 7.65
CA ALA A 271 0.43 14.95 9.02
C ALA A 271 -0.60 13.81 9.16
N ASN A 272 -1.58 13.72 8.26
CA ASN A 272 -2.60 12.68 8.25
C ASN A 272 -2.18 11.38 7.54
N VAL A 273 -0.91 11.27 7.14
CA VAL A 273 -0.38 10.06 6.51
C VAL A 273 0.41 9.23 7.52
N VAL A 274 0.04 7.98 7.64
CA VAL A 274 0.72 7.00 8.50
C VAL A 274 1.44 6.00 7.61
N GLN A 275 2.73 5.81 7.82
CA GLN A 275 3.55 4.86 7.08
C GLN A 275 3.48 3.47 7.71
N LEU A 276 3.19 2.47 6.89
CA LEU A 276 3.25 1.05 7.24
C LEU A 276 4.18 0.32 6.28
N ILE A 277 4.85 -0.72 6.77
CA ILE A 277 5.83 -1.41 5.94
C ILE A 277 5.20 -2.09 4.73
N SER A 278 4.10 -2.80 4.89
CA SER A 278 3.46 -3.55 3.81
C SER A 278 2.04 -3.99 4.16
N ALA A 279 1.21 -4.12 3.14
CA ALA A 279 0.00 -4.91 3.26
C ALA A 279 0.33 -6.39 3.42
N GLU A 280 -0.45 -7.06 4.28
CA GLU A 280 -0.33 -8.50 4.58
C GLU A 280 1.10 -8.94 4.98
N PHE A 281 1.80 -8.09 5.72
CA PHE A 281 3.20 -8.28 6.07
C PHE A 281 3.41 -9.30 7.18
N THR A 282 4.09 -10.35 6.87
CA THR A 282 4.59 -11.36 7.81
C THR A 282 6.07 -11.67 7.57
N GLY A 283 6.76 -10.67 7.04
CA GLY A 283 8.17 -10.72 6.66
C GLY A 283 9.11 -10.78 7.88
N PRO A 284 10.42 -10.89 7.63
CA PRO A 284 11.43 -11.10 8.66
C PRO A 284 11.75 -9.82 9.44
N LEU A 285 12.20 -10.00 10.67
CA LEU A 285 12.60 -8.92 11.57
C LEU A 285 13.64 -7.98 10.95
N HIS A 286 14.68 -8.54 10.30
CA HIS A 286 15.76 -7.72 9.73
C HIS A 286 15.29 -6.73 8.67
N PHE A 287 14.24 -7.05 7.93
CA PHE A 287 13.68 -6.12 6.94
C PHE A 287 12.89 -4.99 7.61
N VAL A 288 12.18 -5.27 8.70
CA VAL A 288 11.52 -4.23 9.51
C VAL A 288 12.55 -3.30 10.16
N GLN A 289 13.62 -3.88 10.68
CA GLN A 289 14.73 -3.11 11.24
C GLN A 289 15.34 -2.16 10.21
N PHE A 290 15.64 -2.68 9.02
CA PHE A 290 16.15 -1.87 7.91
C PHE A 290 15.17 -0.75 7.51
N TRP A 291 13.87 -1.05 7.40
CA TRP A 291 12.85 -0.07 7.08
C TRP A 291 12.80 1.06 8.10
N LEU A 292 12.82 0.74 9.39
CA LEU A 292 12.86 1.73 10.48
C LEU A 292 14.17 2.51 10.50
N ASP A 293 15.31 1.87 10.23
CA ASP A 293 16.61 2.54 10.16
C ASP A 293 16.61 3.61 9.05
N VAL A 294 16.04 3.30 7.87
CA VAL A 294 15.90 4.28 6.78
C VAL A 294 14.97 5.43 7.17
N ILE A 295 13.89 5.17 7.90
CA ILE A 295 13.02 6.23 8.44
C ILE A 295 13.78 7.11 9.42
N GLY A 296 14.49 6.51 10.39
CA GLY A 296 15.27 7.27 11.37
C GLY A 296 16.38 8.12 10.76
N GLU A 297 17.04 7.61 9.72
CA GLU A 297 18.01 8.38 8.94
C GLU A 297 17.33 9.55 8.22
N TRP A 298 16.20 9.33 7.57
CA TRP A 298 15.43 10.36 6.89
C TRP A 298 14.95 11.46 7.85
N GLU A 299 14.43 11.09 9.02
CA GLU A 299 14.02 12.05 10.05
C GLU A 299 15.18 12.91 10.52
N LYS A 300 16.33 12.27 10.75
CA LYS A 300 17.56 12.98 11.18
C LYS A 300 18.07 13.95 10.11
N GLU A 301 18.02 13.57 8.84
CA GLU A 301 18.52 14.37 7.72
C GLU A 301 17.61 15.53 7.40
N THR A 302 16.29 15.33 7.47
CA THR A 302 15.30 16.33 7.05
C THR A 302 14.78 17.20 8.20
N GLY A 303 14.92 16.75 9.44
CA GLY A 303 14.31 17.37 10.62
C GLY A 303 12.79 17.16 10.68
N LYS A 304 12.20 16.39 9.75
CA LYS A 304 10.77 16.07 9.72
C LYS A 304 10.51 14.79 10.51
N LYS A 305 9.23 14.56 10.80
CA LYS A 305 8.75 13.34 11.47
C LYS A 305 7.76 12.60 10.58
N ALA A 306 7.91 11.28 10.51
CA ALA A 306 6.92 10.40 9.91
C ALA A 306 6.06 9.77 11.02
N THR A 307 4.75 9.71 10.83
CA THR A 307 3.91 8.87 11.70
C THR A 307 4.02 7.42 11.23
N VAL A 308 4.43 6.52 12.11
CA VAL A 308 4.75 5.12 11.78
C VAL A 308 3.85 4.16 12.54
N ALA A 309 3.20 3.27 11.80
CA ALA A 309 2.46 2.15 12.37
C ALA A 309 3.21 0.82 12.15
N LEU A 310 3.45 0.10 13.21
CA LEU A 310 4.10 -1.21 13.19
C LEU A 310 3.05 -2.32 13.03
N SER A 311 2.87 -2.76 11.79
CA SER A 311 1.96 -3.86 11.43
C SER A 311 2.78 -5.08 10.99
N ALA A 312 3.01 -6.00 11.92
CA ALA A 312 3.84 -7.19 11.71
C ALA A 312 3.32 -8.38 12.54
N THR A 313 3.99 -9.51 12.47
CA THR A 313 3.74 -10.65 13.36
C THR A 313 4.12 -10.30 14.79
N LYS A 314 3.56 -11.02 15.78
CA LYS A 314 3.74 -10.66 17.19
C LYS A 314 5.19 -10.69 17.63
N ASP A 315 5.94 -11.69 17.23
CA ASP A 315 7.37 -11.84 17.54
C ASP A 315 8.20 -10.68 17.00
N VAL A 316 7.91 -10.24 15.78
CA VAL A 316 8.56 -9.08 15.15
C VAL A 316 8.14 -7.77 15.83
N GLN A 317 6.85 -7.60 16.15
CA GLN A 317 6.37 -6.44 16.89
C GLN A 317 7.05 -6.34 18.24
N ASP A 318 7.07 -7.44 19.02
CA ASP A 318 7.67 -7.47 20.34
C ASP A 318 9.19 -7.20 20.27
N ALA A 319 9.90 -7.74 19.29
CA ALA A 319 11.33 -7.51 19.09
C ALA A 319 11.63 -6.02 18.80
N ILE A 320 10.88 -5.39 17.91
CA ILE A 320 11.04 -3.96 17.58
C ILE A 320 10.68 -3.08 18.77
N LEU A 321 9.60 -3.36 19.48
CA LEU A 321 9.17 -2.55 20.63
C LEU A 321 10.10 -2.69 21.84
N ASN A 322 10.84 -3.79 21.94
CA ASN A 322 11.91 -3.96 22.95
C ASN A 322 13.26 -3.36 22.54
N ASP A 323 13.42 -2.96 21.28
CA ASP A 323 14.58 -2.23 20.80
C ASP A 323 14.40 -0.73 21.07
N THR A 324 15.08 -0.22 22.09
CA THR A 324 14.91 1.16 22.59
C THR A 324 15.15 2.25 21.54
N GLN A 325 15.93 1.98 20.51
CA GLN A 325 16.17 2.96 19.44
C GLN A 325 15.03 2.93 18.40
N ARG A 326 14.68 1.75 17.92
CA ARG A 326 13.64 1.61 16.89
C ARG A 326 12.23 1.79 17.44
N ALA A 327 11.99 1.45 18.71
CA ALA A 327 10.71 1.69 19.36
C ALA A 327 10.31 3.18 19.36
N LYS A 328 11.28 4.11 19.41
CA LYS A 328 11.02 5.56 19.36
C LYS A 328 10.45 6.04 18.02
N LEU A 329 10.68 5.28 16.95
CA LEU A 329 10.17 5.58 15.62
C LEU A 329 8.74 5.07 15.39
N VAL A 330 8.23 4.25 16.30
CA VAL A 330 6.88 3.66 16.19
C VAL A 330 5.88 4.47 16.99
N ASP A 331 4.84 4.96 16.36
CA ASP A 331 3.77 5.74 17.01
C ASP A 331 2.52 4.91 17.25
N ILE A 332 2.26 3.94 16.37
CA ILE A 332 1.05 3.12 16.37
C ILE A 332 1.45 1.64 16.32
N ILE A 333 0.85 0.83 17.18
CA ILE A 333 0.98 -0.62 17.16
C ILE A 333 -0.28 -1.17 16.48
N ASP A 334 -0.12 -1.70 15.26
CA ASP A 334 -1.24 -2.22 14.45
C ASP A 334 -1.32 -3.74 14.54
N ILE A 335 -2.30 -4.25 15.27
CA ILE A 335 -2.51 -5.68 15.46
C ILE A 335 -3.30 -6.22 14.27
N ARG A 336 -2.65 -7.01 13.41
CA ARG A 336 -3.24 -7.42 12.14
C ARG A 336 -2.98 -8.89 11.77
N TYR A 337 -1.86 -9.46 12.20
CA TYR A 337 -1.42 -10.79 11.73
C TYR A 337 -1.35 -11.85 12.82
N TRP A 338 -1.72 -11.50 14.02
CA TRP A 338 -1.84 -12.39 15.15
C TRP A 338 -3.08 -12.05 16.00
N HIS A 339 -3.55 -12.97 16.81
CA HIS A 339 -4.68 -12.74 17.71
C HIS A 339 -4.73 -13.77 18.83
N TYR A 340 -5.28 -13.39 19.96
CA TYR A 340 -5.67 -14.34 20.96
C TYR A 340 -6.92 -15.09 20.54
N LYS A 341 -7.04 -16.33 21.00
CA LYS A 341 -8.21 -17.19 20.90
C LYS A 341 -8.61 -17.62 22.28
N VAL A 342 -9.85 -18.09 22.46
CA VAL A 342 -10.33 -18.64 23.72
C VAL A 342 -9.39 -19.75 24.24
N ASP A 343 -8.84 -20.56 23.33
CA ASP A 343 -7.99 -21.71 23.62
C ASP A 343 -6.49 -21.46 23.38
N GLY A 344 -6.06 -20.21 23.23
CA GLY A 344 -4.64 -19.93 23.01
C GLY A 344 -4.29 -18.69 22.21
N LEU A 345 -3.15 -18.73 21.53
CA LEU A 345 -2.60 -17.65 20.72
C LEU A 345 -2.36 -18.13 19.29
N TYR A 346 -2.85 -17.38 18.31
CA TYR A 346 -2.42 -17.49 16.94
C TYR A 346 -1.37 -16.40 16.65
N ALA A 347 -0.11 -16.78 16.57
CA ALA A 347 1.00 -15.88 16.30
C ALA A 347 2.01 -16.60 15.38
N PRO A 348 1.85 -16.47 14.06
CA PRO A 348 2.82 -17.01 13.12
C PRO A 348 4.15 -16.30 13.29
N GLU A 349 5.25 -17.03 13.08
CA GLU A 349 6.59 -16.51 13.17
C GLU A 349 6.93 -15.68 11.92
N GLY A 350 7.47 -14.48 12.13
CA GLY A 350 7.88 -13.57 11.08
C GLY A 350 8.99 -14.14 10.20
N GLY A 351 8.83 -14.00 8.88
CA GLY A 351 9.77 -14.53 7.90
C GLY A 351 9.62 -16.02 7.61
N LYS A 352 8.92 -16.80 8.44
CA LYS A 352 8.76 -18.25 8.24
C LYS A 352 7.43 -18.63 7.63
N ASN A 353 6.34 -18.04 8.10
CA ASN A 353 5.02 -18.25 7.51
C ASN A 353 4.60 -17.00 6.75
N LEU A 354 5.13 -16.81 5.57
CA LEU A 354 4.93 -15.62 4.75
C LEU A 354 3.54 -15.52 4.11
N ALA A 355 2.70 -16.53 4.24
CA ALA A 355 1.33 -16.50 3.74
C ALA A 355 0.24 -16.66 4.80
N PRO A 356 0.39 -16.18 6.05
CA PRO A 356 -0.71 -16.22 6.99
C PRO A 356 -1.79 -15.24 6.55
N ARG A 357 -3.01 -15.71 6.61
CA ARG A 357 -4.15 -14.82 6.39
C ARG A 357 -4.25 -13.83 7.55
N GLN A 358 -4.69 -12.63 7.24
CA GLN A 358 -5.06 -11.65 8.26
C GLN A 358 -6.01 -12.31 9.28
N HIS A 359 -5.84 -11.98 10.54
CA HIS A 359 -6.67 -12.57 11.58
C HIS A 359 -8.18 -12.32 11.38
N ALA A 360 -8.56 -11.16 10.83
CA ALA A 360 -9.94 -10.85 10.47
C ALA A 360 -10.59 -11.89 9.55
N ARG A 361 -9.82 -12.53 8.66
CA ARG A 361 -10.29 -13.62 7.80
C ARG A 361 -10.37 -14.96 8.53
N LYS A 362 -9.69 -15.11 9.65
CA LYS A 362 -9.70 -16.31 10.49
C LYS A 362 -10.65 -16.21 11.66
N MET A 363 -11.09 -15.02 11.98
CA MET A 363 -12.13 -14.80 12.98
C MET A 363 -13.42 -15.46 12.51
N LYS A 364 -13.85 -16.43 13.27
CA LYS A 364 -15.17 -17.02 13.14
C LYS A 364 -15.92 -16.76 14.42
N VAL A 365 -17.23 -16.56 14.33
CA VAL A 365 -18.10 -16.42 15.50
C VAL A 365 -17.77 -17.51 16.53
N GLY A 366 -17.51 -17.12 17.77
CA GLY A 366 -17.15 -18.03 18.87
C GLY A 366 -15.67 -18.41 18.97
N LYS A 367 -14.79 -17.92 18.07
CA LYS A 367 -13.34 -18.21 18.15
C LYS A 367 -12.49 -17.03 18.65
N VAL A 368 -12.94 -15.82 18.39
CA VAL A 368 -12.34 -14.60 18.95
C VAL A 368 -13.49 -13.76 19.47
N THR A 369 -13.42 -13.38 20.72
CA THR A 369 -14.44 -12.62 21.42
C THR A 369 -13.92 -11.23 21.78
N PHE A 370 -14.74 -10.44 22.42
CA PHE A 370 -14.36 -9.16 23.00
C PHE A 370 -13.15 -9.29 23.92
N ASP A 371 -13.12 -10.32 24.77
CA ASP A 371 -12.06 -10.51 25.76
C ASP A 371 -10.69 -10.77 25.13
N GLU A 372 -10.63 -11.55 24.04
CA GLU A 372 -9.39 -11.79 23.32
C GLU A 372 -8.86 -10.53 22.61
N ALA A 373 -9.75 -9.73 22.03
CA ALA A 373 -9.38 -8.45 21.43
C ALA A 373 -8.92 -7.46 22.50
N TYR A 374 -9.67 -7.33 23.57
CA TYR A 374 -9.32 -6.48 24.71
C TYR A 374 -7.99 -6.88 25.35
N ARG A 375 -7.75 -8.19 25.51
CA ARG A 375 -6.48 -8.73 26.00
C ARG A 375 -5.30 -8.28 25.11
N ALA A 376 -5.43 -8.46 23.79
CA ALA A 376 -4.37 -8.11 22.83
C ALA A 376 -4.04 -6.61 22.89
N VAL A 377 -5.06 -5.77 22.90
CA VAL A 377 -4.90 -4.31 22.94
C VAL A 377 -4.34 -3.86 24.29
N SER A 378 -4.88 -4.40 25.38
CA SER A 378 -4.46 -4.06 26.76
C SER A 378 -3.01 -4.45 27.03
N GLU A 379 -2.51 -5.52 26.44
CA GLU A 379 -1.11 -5.95 26.56
C GLU A 379 -0.16 -4.83 26.12
N TYR A 380 -0.40 -4.26 24.94
CA TYR A 380 0.46 -3.21 24.42
C TYR A 380 0.21 -1.85 25.08
N ARG A 381 -1.02 -1.51 25.40
CA ARG A 381 -1.33 -0.25 26.09
C ARG A 381 -0.70 -0.14 27.47
N LYS A 382 -0.61 -1.26 28.19
CA LYS A 382 0.04 -1.29 29.51
C LYS A 382 1.55 -1.12 29.39
N LYS A 383 2.17 -1.67 28.34
CA LYS A 383 3.63 -1.59 28.15
C LYS A 383 4.07 -0.30 27.48
N PHE A 384 3.25 0.25 26.60
CA PHE A 384 3.55 1.41 25.75
C PHE A 384 2.39 2.40 25.76
N PRO A 385 2.10 3.04 26.92
CA PRO A 385 0.91 3.88 27.08
C PRO A 385 0.89 5.12 26.20
N GLU A 386 2.06 5.53 25.67
CA GLU A 386 2.21 6.65 24.76
C GLU A 386 1.87 6.30 23.31
N LYS A 387 1.85 5.01 22.93
CA LYS A 387 1.59 4.55 21.58
C LYS A 387 0.13 4.22 21.36
N ALA A 388 -0.41 4.62 20.21
CA ALA A 388 -1.75 4.19 19.85
C ALA A 388 -1.75 2.69 19.48
N VAL A 389 -2.87 2.02 19.74
CA VAL A 389 -3.06 0.62 19.35
C VAL A 389 -4.28 0.53 18.46
N THR A 390 -4.10 -0.03 17.27
CA THR A 390 -5.17 -0.36 16.33
C THR A 390 -5.31 -1.87 16.17
N TYR A 391 -6.52 -2.30 15.84
CA TYR A 391 -6.85 -3.71 15.70
C TYR A 391 -7.66 -3.96 14.43
N TYR A 392 -7.21 -4.87 13.59
CA TYR A 392 -7.86 -5.13 12.33
C TYR A 392 -8.94 -6.22 12.46
N ALA A 393 -10.20 -5.80 12.59
CA ALA A 393 -11.33 -6.68 12.82
C ALA A 393 -12.57 -6.27 11.99
N GLN A 394 -12.48 -6.43 10.69
CA GLN A 394 -13.45 -5.89 9.72
C GLN A 394 -14.93 -6.23 9.93
N ASN A 395 -15.25 -7.35 10.55
CA ASN A 395 -16.63 -7.89 10.56
C ASN A 395 -17.25 -7.96 11.96
N TYR A 396 -16.68 -7.26 12.94
CA TYR A 396 -17.12 -7.34 14.33
C TYR A 396 -17.25 -5.95 14.95
N PRO A 397 -18.41 -5.30 14.81
CA PRO A 397 -18.62 -3.95 15.37
C PRO A 397 -18.38 -3.89 16.88
N ASP A 398 -18.67 -4.96 17.61
CA ASP A 398 -18.44 -5.02 19.06
C ASP A 398 -16.96 -4.95 19.45
N MET A 399 -16.05 -5.30 18.52
CA MET A 399 -14.61 -5.21 18.75
C MET A 399 -14.12 -3.77 18.86
N ALA A 400 -14.87 -2.79 18.35
CA ALA A 400 -14.52 -1.38 18.50
C ALA A 400 -14.42 -1.00 19.99
N TRP A 401 -15.31 -1.49 20.82
CA TRP A 401 -15.28 -1.25 22.28
C TRP A 401 -14.10 -1.94 22.97
N ALA A 402 -13.69 -3.10 22.49
CA ALA A 402 -12.50 -3.79 23.02
C ALA A 402 -11.21 -3.04 22.69
N VAL A 403 -11.19 -2.30 21.59
CA VAL A 403 -10.04 -1.49 21.13
C VAL A 403 -10.06 -0.10 21.76
N PHE A 404 -11.22 0.45 22.03
CA PHE A 404 -11.39 1.75 22.69
C PHE A 404 -10.90 1.72 24.13
#